data_94b35b934725fc43b7982211106990cc
#
_entry.id   94b35b934725fc43b7982211106990cc
#
_cell.length_a   1.000
_cell.length_b   1.000
_cell.length_c   1.000
_cell.angle_alpha   90.00
_cell.angle_beta   90.00
_cell.angle_gamma   90.00
#
_symmetry.space_group_name_H-M   'P 1'
#
loop_
_entity.id
_entity.type
_entity.pdbx_description
1 polymer ?
#
loop_
_entity_poly.entity_id
_entity_poly.type
_entity_poly.pdbx_seq_one_letter_code
_entity_poly.pdbx_strand_id
1 'polypeptide(L)'
;MTQDTRGYAFETLAVHAGYEPDPVHGAVMPPVVMASTFAQPEPGKPLRFDYSRSGNPTRANLESALAALEGGARGFAFSSGCAAATTLLHTLKPGDHVVSGDDVYGGTFRLFDKVMKPFGIESSFVDLTDLSRFEAALTPKTRFVWFETPTNPTLKLADIAAISALAASRGVRVVVDNTFASPVLQRPLA
;
A
#
# COMPACT_ATOMS: atom_id res chain seq x y z
N MET A 1 0.49 -18.98 13.42
CA MET A 1 0.70 -19.59 12.10
C MET A 1 -0.20 -18.84 11.15
N THR A 2 0.24 -18.41 9.98
CA THR A 2 -0.64 -17.83 8.98
C THR A 2 -1.34 -18.97 8.26
N GLN A 3 -2.66 -18.94 8.19
CA GLN A 3 -3.47 -19.88 7.44
C GLN A 3 -2.95 -19.97 5.99
N ASP A 4 -2.78 -21.18 5.47
CA ASP A 4 -2.49 -21.39 4.05
C ASP A 4 -3.77 -21.11 3.25
N THR A 5 -3.86 -19.89 2.71
CA THR A 5 -5.02 -19.42 1.94
C THR A 5 -4.89 -19.67 0.45
N ARG A 6 -3.83 -20.39 0.01
CA ARG A 6 -3.63 -20.72 -1.41
C ARG A 6 -4.78 -21.57 -1.93
N GLY A 7 -5.37 -21.17 -3.02
CA GLY A 7 -6.49 -21.86 -3.64
C GLY A 7 -7.88 -21.47 -3.13
N TYR A 8 -7.98 -20.54 -2.19
CA TYR A 8 -9.29 -20.01 -1.78
C TYR A 8 -9.84 -19.07 -2.83
N ALA A 9 -11.17 -19.13 -3.07
CA ALA A 9 -11.86 -18.13 -3.86
C ALA A 9 -11.79 -16.76 -3.17
N PHE A 10 -11.91 -15.68 -3.95
CA PHE A 10 -11.81 -14.31 -3.44
C PHE A 10 -12.80 -14.04 -2.29
N GLU A 11 -14.04 -14.51 -2.43
CA GLU A 11 -15.08 -14.37 -1.42
C GLU A 11 -14.72 -15.08 -0.11
N THR A 12 -14.08 -16.24 -0.20
CA THR A 12 -13.58 -16.99 0.96
C THR A 12 -12.43 -16.22 1.63
N LEU A 13 -11.52 -15.64 0.84
CA LEU A 13 -10.46 -14.79 1.38
C LEU A 13 -11.02 -13.55 2.09
N ALA A 14 -12.05 -12.92 1.51
CA ALA A 14 -12.68 -11.74 2.10
C ALA A 14 -13.28 -11.99 3.49
N VAL A 15 -13.71 -13.23 3.75
CA VAL A 15 -14.31 -13.63 5.03
C VAL A 15 -13.30 -14.20 6.02
N HIS A 16 -12.30 -14.93 5.54
CA HIS A 16 -11.46 -15.77 6.41
C HIS A 16 -9.98 -15.37 6.47
N ALA A 17 -9.48 -14.57 5.51
CA ALA A 17 -8.07 -14.22 5.50
C ALA A 17 -7.69 -13.32 6.68
N GLY A 18 -6.49 -13.52 7.20
CA GLY A 18 -5.87 -12.66 8.19
C GLY A 18 -5.98 -13.11 9.64
N TYR A 19 -6.83 -14.10 9.98
CA TYR A 19 -6.94 -14.61 11.33
C TYR A 19 -7.43 -16.06 11.36
N GLU A 20 -7.23 -16.70 12.52
CA GLU A 20 -7.80 -18.00 12.86
C GLU A 20 -8.85 -17.83 13.97
N PRO A 21 -9.86 -18.70 14.08
CA PRO A 21 -10.76 -18.67 15.23
C PRO A 21 -10.00 -18.68 16.55
N ASP A 22 -10.51 -17.92 17.52
CA ASP A 22 -9.88 -17.82 18.84
C ASP A 22 -9.78 -19.20 19.50
N PRO A 23 -8.58 -19.68 19.88
CA PRO A 23 -8.40 -21.04 20.40
C PRO A 23 -8.98 -21.23 21.80
N VAL A 24 -9.29 -20.15 22.53
CA VAL A 24 -9.82 -20.23 23.90
C VAL A 24 -11.34 -20.23 23.90
N HIS A 25 -11.96 -19.34 23.12
CA HIS A 25 -13.42 -19.13 23.13
C HIS A 25 -14.10 -19.64 21.85
N GLY A 26 -13.36 -20.04 20.84
CA GLY A 26 -13.90 -20.44 19.54
C GLY A 26 -14.53 -19.29 18.74
N ALA A 27 -14.23 -18.04 19.10
CA ALA A 27 -14.77 -16.90 18.40
C ALA A 27 -14.27 -16.87 16.94
N VAL A 28 -15.23 -16.81 16.00
CA VAL A 28 -14.94 -16.81 14.55
C VAL A 28 -14.59 -15.43 14.00
N MET A 29 -14.88 -14.36 14.74
CA MET A 29 -14.50 -13.00 14.39
C MET A 29 -13.33 -12.54 15.27
N PRO A 30 -12.33 -11.85 14.70
CA PRO A 30 -11.20 -11.38 15.50
C PRO A 30 -11.67 -10.36 16.54
N PRO A 31 -11.23 -10.49 17.81
CA PRO A 31 -11.55 -9.51 18.84
C PRO A 31 -10.83 -8.18 18.57
N VAL A 32 -11.42 -7.08 19.05
CA VAL A 32 -10.72 -5.79 19.12
C VAL A 32 -9.85 -5.78 20.39
N VAL A 33 -8.54 -5.80 20.21
CA VAL A 33 -7.56 -5.85 21.30
C VAL A 33 -7.14 -4.44 21.68
N MET A 34 -7.58 -3.99 22.85
CA MET A 34 -7.29 -2.66 23.41
C MET A 34 -6.05 -2.62 24.31
N ALA A 35 -5.37 -3.77 24.50
CA ALA A 35 -4.17 -3.84 25.31
C ALA A 35 -3.05 -2.97 24.72
N SER A 36 -2.40 -2.15 25.54
CA SER A 36 -1.22 -1.38 25.13
C SER A 36 0.06 -2.19 25.22
N THR A 37 0.14 -3.11 26.18
CA THR A 37 1.32 -3.95 26.44
C THR A 37 0.91 -5.41 26.56
N PHE A 38 1.86 -6.32 26.31
CA PHE A 38 1.65 -7.76 26.33
C PHE A 38 2.65 -8.42 27.26
N ALA A 39 2.24 -9.49 27.96
CA ALA A 39 3.10 -10.25 28.83
C ALA A 39 4.24 -10.91 28.03
N GLN A 40 5.43 -10.91 28.64
CA GLN A 40 6.60 -11.61 28.14
C GLN A 40 6.91 -12.79 29.05
N PRO A 41 7.11 -14.01 28.52
CA PRO A 41 7.53 -15.16 29.33
C PRO A 41 8.85 -14.92 30.05
N GLU A 42 9.77 -14.21 29.40
CA GLU A 42 11.06 -13.77 29.97
C GLU A 42 11.33 -12.32 29.52
N PRO A 43 12.07 -11.53 30.29
CA PRO A 43 12.43 -10.16 29.92
C PRO A 43 13.11 -10.11 28.54
N GLY A 44 12.58 -9.25 27.63
CA GLY A 44 13.08 -9.10 26.27
C GLY A 44 12.72 -10.24 25.30
N LYS A 45 11.91 -11.21 25.72
CA LYS A 45 11.43 -12.31 24.86
C LYS A 45 9.90 -12.27 24.74
N PRO A 46 9.33 -11.37 23.93
CA PRO A 46 7.90 -11.34 23.69
C PRO A 46 7.46 -12.59 22.92
N LEU A 47 6.19 -12.98 23.06
CA LEU A 47 5.58 -14.00 22.20
C LEU A 47 5.48 -13.47 20.76
N ARG A 48 4.31 -12.96 20.38
CA ARG A 48 4.10 -12.36 19.05
C ARG A 48 4.08 -10.82 19.11
N PHE A 49 3.59 -10.28 20.21
CA PHE A 49 3.45 -8.84 20.44
C PHE A 49 4.06 -8.46 21.79
N ASP A 50 4.57 -7.26 21.87
CA ASP A 50 5.14 -6.66 23.09
C ASP A 50 4.42 -5.36 23.47
N TYR A 51 4.18 -4.53 22.46
CA TYR A 51 3.61 -3.21 22.63
C TYR A 51 2.78 -2.79 21.40
N SER A 52 1.58 -2.26 21.62
CA SER A 52 0.61 -2.00 20.54
C SER A 52 1.06 -1.00 19.48
N ARG A 53 1.98 -0.08 19.80
CA ARG A 53 2.53 0.85 18.81
C ARG A 53 3.38 0.12 17.77
N SER A 54 4.20 -0.83 18.20
CA SER A 54 5.01 -1.68 17.33
C SER A 54 4.22 -2.80 16.68
N GLY A 55 3.27 -3.42 17.41
CA GLY A 55 2.44 -4.51 16.90
C GLY A 55 1.19 -4.74 17.75
N ASN A 56 0.02 -4.91 17.08
CA ASN A 56 -1.24 -5.18 17.74
C ASN A 56 -2.02 -6.26 16.95
N PRO A 57 -2.67 -7.24 17.61
CA PRO A 57 -3.41 -8.31 16.92
C PRO A 57 -4.47 -7.79 15.96
N THR A 58 -5.25 -6.78 16.35
CA THR A 58 -6.32 -6.21 15.52
C THR A 58 -5.76 -5.62 14.22
N ARG A 59 -4.68 -4.83 14.32
CA ARG A 59 -4.01 -4.25 13.15
C ARG A 59 -3.38 -5.33 12.28
N ALA A 60 -2.71 -6.31 12.88
CA ALA A 60 -2.07 -7.40 12.16
C ALA A 60 -3.08 -8.26 11.38
N ASN A 61 -4.29 -8.46 11.89
CA ASN A 61 -5.36 -9.17 11.18
C ASN A 61 -5.78 -8.40 9.92
N LEU A 62 -5.99 -7.08 10.02
CA LEU A 62 -6.29 -6.21 8.86
C LEU A 62 -5.17 -6.25 7.82
N GLU A 63 -3.92 -6.09 8.26
CA GLU A 63 -2.75 -6.11 7.37
C GLU A 63 -2.63 -7.45 6.62
N SER A 64 -2.86 -8.56 7.32
CA SER A 64 -2.82 -9.90 6.72
C SER A 64 -3.97 -10.14 5.75
N ALA A 65 -5.20 -9.70 6.10
CA ALA A 65 -6.38 -9.85 5.25
C ALA A 65 -6.21 -9.06 3.94
N LEU A 66 -5.77 -7.80 4.01
CA LEU A 66 -5.55 -6.98 2.82
C LEU A 66 -4.42 -7.52 1.94
N ALA A 67 -3.32 -7.99 2.53
CA ALA A 67 -2.26 -8.63 1.78
C ALA A 67 -2.76 -9.86 1.01
N ALA A 68 -3.59 -10.71 1.64
CA ALA A 68 -4.17 -11.87 0.98
C ALA A 68 -5.12 -11.50 -0.17
N LEU A 69 -5.97 -10.49 0.03
CA LEU A 69 -6.93 -10.02 -0.99
C LEU A 69 -6.24 -9.41 -2.20
N GLU A 70 -5.16 -8.66 -1.99
CA GLU A 70 -4.37 -8.03 -3.05
C GLU A 70 -3.34 -8.98 -3.69
N GLY A 71 -3.13 -10.18 -3.14
CA GLY A 71 -2.04 -11.06 -3.57
C GLY A 71 -0.65 -10.56 -3.17
N GLY A 72 -0.57 -9.65 -2.19
CA GLY A 72 0.65 -9.02 -1.73
C GLY A 72 1.42 -9.87 -0.71
N ALA A 73 2.72 -9.69 -0.66
CA ALA A 73 3.58 -10.38 0.30
C ALA A 73 3.36 -9.88 1.75
N ARG A 74 2.92 -8.62 1.94
CA ARG A 74 2.70 -8.02 3.24
C ARG A 74 1.78 -6.79 3.13
N GLY A 75 0.95 -6.57 4.15
CA GLY A 75 0.17 -5.36 4.35
C GLY A 75 0.75 -4.46 5.44
N PHE A 76 0.50 -3.16 5.34
CA PHE A 76 0.80 -2.16 6.36
C PHE A 76 -0.38 -1.21 6.50
N ALA A 77 -0.93 -1.10 7.69
CA ALA A 77 -2.05 -0.22 7.96
C ALA A 77 -1.57 1.15 8.49
N PHE A 78 -2.13 2.21 7.93
CA PHE A 78 -1.86 3.59 8.31
C PHE A 78 -3.16 4.30 8.70
N SER A 79 -3.05 5.44 9.36
CA SER A 79 -4.20 6.25 9.77
C SER A 79 -4.94 6.93 8.61
N SER A 80 -4.31 7.02 7.45
CA SER A 80 -4.90 7.56 6.21
C SER A 80 -4.05 7.19 4.99
N GLY A 81 -4.62 7.31 3.78
CA GLY A 81 -3.88 7.16 2.52
C GLY A 81 -2.71 8.15 2.40
N CYS A 82 -2.91 9.41 2.83
CA CYS A 82 -1.81 10.38 2.87
C CYS A 82 -0.69 9.97 3.84
N ALA A 83 -1.02 9.32 4.97
CA ALA A 83 0.01 8.80 5.87
C ALA A 83 0.81 7.66 5.24
N ALA A 84 0.14 6.77 4.49
CA ALA A 84 0.79 5.71 3.72
C ALA A 84 1.72 6.30 2.64
N ALA A 85 1.20 7.26 1.84
CA ALA A 85 1.96 7.95 0.81
C ALA A 85 3.19 8.68 1.39
N THR A 86 3.01 9.42 2.49
CA THR A 86 4.10 10.12 3.18
C THR A 86 5.19 9.14 3.64
N THR A 87 4.80 8.02 4.23
CA THR A 87 5.74 7.01 4.69
C THR A 87 6.57 6.43 3.53
N LEU A 88 5.93 6.19 2.38
CA LEU A 88 6.62 5.73 1.18
C LEU A 88 7.61 6.79 0.68
N LEU A 89 7.21 8.05 0.61
CA LEU A 89 8.07 9.16 0.15
C LEU A 89 9.26 9.39 1.07
N HIS A 90 9.15 9.11 2.37
CA HIS A 90 10.29 9.16 3.30
C HIS A 90 11.37 8.10 3.02
N THR A 91 11.14 7.15 2.11
CA THR A 91 12.19 6.25 1.62
C THR A 91 13.08 6.89 0.55
N LEU A 92 12.71 8.07 0.05
CA LEU A 92 13.44 8.84 -0.94
C LEU A 92 14.48 9.76 -0.27
N LYS A 93 15.41 10.24 -1.08
CA LYS A 93 16.48 11.17 -0.67
C LYS A 93 16.34 12.48 -1.43
N PRO A 94 16.86 13.60 -0.89
CA PRO A 94 16.95 14.84 -1.63
C PRO A 94 17.60 14.63 -3.00
N GLY A 95 16.96 15.14 -4.06
CA GLY A 95 17.35 14.95 -5.45
C GLY A 95 16.69 13.77 -6.15
N ASP A 96 16.00 12.88 -5.44
CA ASP A 96 15.17 11.86 -6.08
C ASP A 96 13.91 12.46 -6.72
N HIS A 97 13.39 11.75 -7.72
CA HIS A 97 12.28 12.20 -8.54
C HIS A 97 11.14 11.16 -8.53
N VAL A 98 9.91 11.66 -8.58
CA VAL A 98 8.66 10.88 -8.70
C VAL A 98 7.92 11.34 -9.96
N VAL A 99 7.49 10.41 -10.80
CA VAL A 99 6.50 10.69 -11.83
C VAL A 99 5.12 10.39 -11.24
N SER A 100 4.20 11.32 -11.31
CA SER A 100 2.81 11.17 -10.85
C SER A 100 1.84 11.33 -11.99
N GLY A 101 0.69 10.67 -11.91
CA GLY A 101 -0.46 11.02 -12.75
C GLY A 101 -0.85 12.49 -12.55
N ASP A 102 -1.35 13.13 -13.60
CA ASP A 102 -1.77 14.53 -13.58
C ASP A 102 -3.15 14.73 -12.91
N ASP A 103 -3.93 13.67 -12.87
CA ASP A 103 -5.25 13.61 -12.25
C ASP A 103 -5.19 12.66 -11.05
N VAL A 104 -4.85 13.21 -9.89
CA VAL A 104 -4.71 12.50 -8.61
C VAL A 104 -5.46 13.23 -7.51
N TYR A 105 -5.78 12.53 -6.45
CA TYR A 105 -6.37 13.13 -5.26
C TYR A 105 -5.62 14.38 -4.82
N GLY A 106 -6.35 15.47 -4.56
CA GLY A 106 -5.74 16.76 -4.22
C GLY A 106 -4.83 16.73 -2.98
N GLY A 107 -5.01 15.75 -2.08
CA GLY A 107 -4.09 15.49 -0.97
C GLY A 107 -2.75 14.95 -1.43
N THR A 108 -2.75 14.03 -2.39
CA THR A 108 -1.55 13.46 -3.02
C THR A 108 -0.78 14.54 -3.77
N PHE A 109 -1.49 15.36 -4.57
CA PHE A 109 -0.87 16.51 -5.25
C PHE A 109 -0.18 17.46 -4.27
N ARG A 110 -0.90 17.88 -3.21
CA ARG A 110 -0.32 18.78 -2.19
C ARG A 110 0.87 18.16 -1.47
N LEU A 111 0.80 16.87 -1.18
CA LEU A 111 1.90 16.15 -0.54
C LEU A 111 3.15 16.21 -1.41
N PHE A 112 3.05 15.90 -2.69
CA PHE A 112 4.20 15.86 -3.60
C PHE A 112 4.73 17.27 -3.91
N ASP A 113 3.86 18.19 -4.33
CA ASP A 113 4.28 19.51 -4.82
C ASP A 113 4.57 20.53 -3.70
N LYS A 114 3.85 20.46 -2.57
CA LYS A 114 3.97 21.47 -1.51
C LYS A 114 4.76 20.98 -0.30
N VAL A 115 4.56 19.71 0.10
CA VAL A 115 5.17 19.20 1.33
C VAL A 115 6.54 18.60 1.05
N MET A 116 6.69 17.76 0.01
CA MET A 116 7.94 17.03 -0.22
C MET A 116 8.97 17.83 -1.04
N LYS A 117 8.53 18.79 -1.84
CA LYS A 117 9.43 19.64 -2.64
C LYS A 117 10.46 20.42 -1.80
N PRO A 118 10.12 21.05 -0.67
CA PRO A 118 11.10 21.69 0.22
C PRO A 118 12.16 20.72 0.80
N PHE A 119 11.85 19.41 0.85
CA PHE A 119 12.81 18.37 1.24
C PHE A 119 13.66 17.85 0.08
N GLY A 120 13.58 18.51 -1.08
CA GLY A 120 14.39 18.16 -2.25
C GLY A 120 13.88 16.99 -3.07
N ILE A 121 12.63 16.54 -2.87
CA ILE A 121 11.99 15.54 -3.71
C ILE A 121 11.29 16.24 -4.86
N GLU A 122 11.66 15.91 -6.09
CA GLU A 122 11.07 16.47 -7.30
C GLU A 122 9.92 15.61 -7.81
N SER A 123 8.91 16.24 -8.41
CA SER A 123 7.75 15.52 -8.96
C SER A 123 7.35 16.09 -10.32
N SER A 124 7.09 15.20 -11.29
CA SER A 124 6.48 15.53 -12.59
C SER A 124 5.08 14.94 -12.66
N PHE A 125 4.10 15.77 -13.03
CA PHE A 125 2.72 15.34 -13.19
C PHE A 125 2.41 15.22 -14.69
N VAL A 126 2.02 14.01 -15.13
CA VAL A 126 1.79 13.71 -16.55
C VAL A 126 0.56 12.86 -16.74
N ASP A 127 -0.08 12.95 -17.89
CA ASP A 127 -1.20 12.08 -18.25
C ASP A 127 -0.67 10.64 -18.50
N LEU A 128 -0.93 9.74 -17.56
CA LEU A 128 -0.48 8.35 -17.60
C LEU A 128 -1.42 7.42 -18.41
N THR A 129 -2.45 7.97 -19.04
CA THR A 129 -3.19 7.26 -20.09
C THR A 129 -2.40 7.19 -21.39
N ASP A 130 -1.37 8.05 -21.54
CA ASP A 130 -0.43 8.08 -22.65
C ASP A 130 0.97 7.64 -22.18
N LEU A 131 1.34 6.41 -22.52
CA LEU A 131 2.61 5.81 -22.12
C LEU A 131 3.84 6.60 -22.61
N SER A 132 3.73 7.30 -23.76
CA SER A 132 4.81 8.13 -24.29
C SER A 132 5.12 9.32 -23.40
N ARG A 133 4.12 9.89 -22.74
CA ARG A 133 4.30 10.97 -21.76
C ARG A 133 4.99 10.47 -20.50
N PHE A 134 4.64 9.25 -20.07
CA PHE A 134 5.35 8.62 -18.95
C PHE A 134 6.82 8.42 -19.29
N GLU A 135 7.11 7.84 -20.46
CA GLU A 135 8.50 7.61 -20.88
C GLU A 135 9.31 8.92 -20.97
N ALA A 136 8.72 9.97 -21.55
CA ALA A 136 9.36 11.29 -21.67
C ALA A 136 9.62 11.97 -20.30
N ALA A 137 8.83 11.66 -19.28
CA ALA A 137 8.98 12.21 -17.93
C ALA A 137 10.05 11.49 -17.09
N LEU A 138 10.50 10.32 -17.53
CA LEU A 138 11.52 9.55 -16.81
C LEU A 138 12.88 10.24 -16.83
N THR A 139 13.53 10.28 -15.67
CA THR A 139 14.88 10.77 -15.50
C THR A 139 15.75 9.72 -14.79
N PRO A 140 17.08 9.83 -14.82
CA PRO A 140 17.95 8.93 -14.03
C PRO A 140 17.71 9.00 -12.51
N LYS A 141 17.03 10.05 -12.05
CA LYS A 141 16.67 10.27 -10.65
C LYS A 141 15.29 9.70 -10.29
N THR A 142 14.48 9.26 -11.25
CA THR A 142 13.14 8.72 -11.02
C THR A 142 13.22 7.43 -10.20
N ARG A 143 12.49 7.40 -9.08
CA ARG A 143 12.43 6.26 -8.17
C ARG A 143 11.08 5.58 -8.16
N PHE A 144 10.01 6.38 -8.29
CA PHE A 144 8.63 5.90 -8.34
C PHE A 144 7.88 6.47 -9.53
N VAL A 145 6.93 5.69 -10.05
CA VAL A 145 5.75 6.22 -10.71
C VAL A 145 4.55 5.98 -9.78
N TRP A 146 3.79 7.04 -9.50
CA TRP A 146 2.58 7.02 -8.66
C TRP A 146 1.36 7.36 -9.51
N PHE A 147 0.32 6.54 -9.46
CA PHE A 147 -0.93 6.86 -10.14
C PHE A 147 -2.13 6.21 -9.49
N GLU A 148 -3.28 6.80 -9.76
CA GLU A 148 -4.60 6.29 -9.45
C GLU A 148 -5.22 5.72 -10.74
N THR A 149 -5.97 4.64 -10.62
CA THR A 149 -6.75 4.12 -11.74
C THR A 149 -7.94 3.29 -11.20
N PRO A 150 -9.21 3.77 -11.36
CA PRO A 150 -9.61 5.07 -11.93
C PRO A 150 -9.07 6.27 -11.14
N THR A 151 -8.82 7.40 -11.81
CA THR A 151 -8.32 8.62 -11.18
C THR A 151 -9.39 9.39 -10.41
N ASN A 152 -8.98 10.28 -9.50
CA ASN A 152 -9.87 11.21 -8.79
C ASN A 152 -9.52 12.67 -9.15
N PRO A 153 -10.42 13.47 -9.78
CA PRO A 153 -11.86 13.19 -9.92
C PRO A 153 -12.35 12.74 -11.30
N THR A 154 -11.49 12.68 -12.33
CA THR A 154 -11.99 12.58 -13.70
C THR A 154 -12.17 11.14 -14.20
N LEU A 155 -11.84 10.13 -13.38
CA LEU A 155 -12.02 8.71 -13.67
C LEU A 155 -11.26 8.21 -14.93
N LYS A 156 -10.11 8.81 -15.21
CA LYS A 156 -9.22 8.29 -16.25
C LYS A 156 -8.75 6.87 -15.89
N LEU A 157 -8.54 6.04 -16.89
CA LEU A 157 -8.02 4.69 -16.74
C LEU A 157 -6.60 4.61 -17.31
N ALA A 158 -5.65 4.19 -16.48
CA ALA A 158 -4.28 3.95 -16.87
C ALA A 158 -4.02 2.43 -16.95
N ASP A 159 -3.26 1.99 -17.95
CA ASP A 159 -2.87 0.59 -18.11
C ASP A 159 -1.75 0.22 -17.13
N ILE A 160 -2.13 -0.47 -16.03
CA ILE A 160 -1.19 -0.90 -14.99
C ILE A 160 -0.10 -1.78 -15.56
N ALA A 161 -0.43 -2.72 -16.45
CA ALA A 161 0.53 -3.68 -16.99
C ALA A 161 1.57 -2.98 -17.89
N ALA A 162 1.12 -2.10 -18.79
CA ALA A 162 1.99 -1.35 -19.69
C ALA A 162 2.92 -0.38 -18.90
N ILE A 163 2.38 0.34 -17.92
CA ILE A 163 3.17 1.22 -17.05
C ILE A 163 4.19 0.41 -16.24
N SER A 164 3.77 -0.73 -15.69
CA SER A 164 4.66 -1.59 -14.90
C SER A 164 5.81 -2.17 -15.75
N ALA A 165 5.52 -2.60 -16.95
CA ALA A 165 6.55 -3.12 -17.86
C ALA A 165 7.59 -2.04 -18.23
N LEU A 166 7.14 -0.83 -18.56
CA LEU A 166 8.04 0.29 -18.86
C LEU A 166 8.84 0.72 -17.62
N ALA A 167 8.19 0.84 -16.47
CA ALA A 167 8.86 1.19 -15.21
C ALA A 167 9.95 0.17 -14.84
N ALA A 168 9.64 -1.13 -14.94
CA ALA A 168 10.58 -2.21 -14.67
C ALA A 168 11.80 -2.14 -15.57
N SER A 169 11.65 -1.84 -16.88
CA SER A 169 12.75 -1.69 -17.84
C SER A 169 13.71 -0.54 -17.48
N ARG A 170 13.27 0.39 -16.66
CA ARG A 170 14.02 1.58 -16.22
C ARG A 170 14.42 1.51 -14.73
N GLY A 171 14.13 0.41 -14.04
CA GLY A 171 14.42 0.25 -12.60
C GLY A 171 13.58 1.17 -11.70
N VAL A 172 12.42 1.61 -12.18
CA VAL A 172 11.47 2.49 -11.45
C VAL A 172 10.42 1.61 -10.76
N ARG A 173 10.13 1.90 -9.50
CA ARG A 173 9.07 1.21 -8.73
C ARG A 173 7.70 1.78 -9.08
N VAL A 174 6.70 0.91 -9.10
CA VAL A 174 5.30 1.28 -9.39
C VAL A 174 4.51 1.36 -8.08
N VAL A 175 3.73 2.40 -7.94
CA VAL A 175 2.80 2.61 -6.83
C VAL A 175 1.43 2.92 -7.42
N VAL A 176 0.48 2.05 -7.16
CA VAL A 176 -0.92 2.22 -7.60
C VAL A 176 -1.78 2.56 -6.40
N ASP A 177 -2.43 3.71 -6.43
CA ASP A 177 -3.50 4.03 -5.50
C ASP A 177 -4.80 3.40 -6.01
N ASN A 178 -5.17 2.27 -5.40
CA ASN A 178 -6.32 1.45 -5.78
C ASN A 178 -7.61 1.81 -5.01
N THR A 179 -7.67 3.01 -4.43
CA THR A 179 -8.76 3.42 -3.52
C THR A 179 -10.14 3.28 -4.16
N PHE A 180 -10.31 3.69 -5.43
CA PHE A 180 -11.62 3.67 -6.09
C PHE A 180 -12.06 2.27 -6.50
N ALA A 181 -11.15 1.44 -6.98
CA ALA A 181 -11.50 0.10 -7.45
C ALA A 181 -11.59 -0.93 -6.32
N SER A 182 -10.70 -0.86 -5.33
CA SER A 182 -10.52 -1.87 -4.28
C SER A 182 -10.15 -3.27 -4.84
N PRO A 183 -9.74 -4.24 -4.00
CA PRO A 183 -9.35 -5.59 -4.48
C PRO A 183 -10.47 -6.37 -5.16
N VAL A 184 -11.74 -5.96 -4.97
CA VAL A 184 -12.90 -6.60 -5.61
C VAL A 184 -12.91 -6.38 -7.13
N LEU A 185 -12.59 -5.16 -7.56
CA LEU A 185 -12.65 -4.77 -8.97
C LEU A 185 -11.27 -4.82 -9.66
N GLN A 186 -10.20 -4.57 -8.91
CA GLN A 186 -8.85 -4.47 -9.44
C GLN A 186 -7.82 -4.87 -8.40
N ARG A 187 -6.87 -5.72 -8.79
CA ARG A 187 -5.75 -6.15 -7.93
C ARG A 187 -4.43 -5.83 -8.61
N PRO A 188 -3.82 -4.68 -8.34
CA PRO A 188 -2.59 -4.24 -9.00
C PRO A 188 -1.37 -5.15 -8.78
N LEU A 189 -1.40 -6.00 -7.77
CA LEU A 189 -0.31 -6.94 -7.42
C LEU A 189 -0.52 -8.35 -7.99
N ALA A 190 -1.67 -8.63 -8.66
CA ALA A 190 -1.99 -9.96 -9.17
C ALA A 190 -1.50 -10.17 -10.61
#